data_b8b12aec185b704fe55b8fd2fdf4df06
#
_entry.id   b8b12aec185b704fe55b8fd2fdf4df06
#
_cell.length_a   1.000
_cell.length_b   1.000
_cell.length_c   1.000
_cell.angle_alpha   90.00
_cell.angle_beta   90.00
_cell.angle_gamma   90.00
#
_symmetry.space_group_name_H-M   'P 1'
#
loop_
_entity.id
_entity.type
_entity.pdbx_description
1 polymer ?
#
loop_
_entity_poly.entity_id
_entity_poly.type
_entity_poly.pdbx_seq_one_letter_code
_entity_poly.pdbx_strand_id
1 'polypeptide(L)'
;MNTVDEILDYAIDQEQQAADFYADLATRAEKAGMKQVLLDFAEEEKRHKALLEEVKTGERELSPEQEVLDLKISDYLVEVDAGDDISYQDALIVAMKRERAAFELYSDMAEQVPESHLKDVFVGLAKEEAKHKLFFESEYDERVLMDN
;
A
#
# COMPACT_ATOMS: atom_id res chain seq x y z
N MET A 1 14.68 -6.69 13.16
CA MET A 1 13.34 -6.92 13.75
C MET A 1 12.74 -5.59 14.19
N ASN A 2 11.44 -5.47 14.05
CA ASN A 2 10.71 -4.27 14.45
C ASN A 2 9.52 -4.63 15.32
N THR A 3 9.11 -3.70 16.20
CA THR A 3 7.87 -3.89 16.96
C THR A 3 6.65 -3.71 16.07
N VAL A 4 5.53 -4.28 16.48
CA VAL A 4 4.27 -4.11 15.76
C VAL A 4 3.94 -2.62 15.64
N ASP A 5 4.11 -1.82 16.70
CA ASP A 5 3.85 -0.39 16.66
C ASP A 5 4.74 0.34 15.65
N GLU A 6 6.03 0.01 15.60
CA GLU A 6 6.92 0.62 14.60
C GLU A 6 6.47 0.31 13.17
N ILE A 7 6.07 -0.94 12.92
CA ILE A 7 5.60 -1.36 11.61
C ILE A 7 4.27 -0.69 11.27
N LEU A 8 3.36 -0.58 12.24
CA LEU A 8 2.08 0.11 12.03
C LEU A 8 2.29 1.59 11.72
N ASP A 9 3.19 2.26 12.44
CA ASP A 9 3.52 3.67 12.15
C ASP A 9 4.06 3.83 10.73
N TYR A 10 4.95 2.94 10.31
CA TYR A 10 5.47 2.93 8.96
C TYR A 10 4.35 2.71 7.93
N ALA A 11 3.49 1.73 8.16
CA ALA A 11 2.39 1.40 7.25
C ALA A 11 1.37 2.55 7.15
N ILE A 12 1.04 3.19 8.26
CA ILE A 12 0.13 4.35 8.29
C ILE A 12 0.70 5.48 7.43
N ASP A 13 1.99 5.76 7.56
CA ASP A 13 2.65 6.78 6.75
C ASP A 13 2.65 6.40 5.27
N GLN A 14 2.90 5.14 4.93
CA GLN A 14 2.89 4.66 3.55
C GLN A 14 1.49 4.76 2.92
N GLU A 15 0.44 4.47 3.68
CA GLU A 15 -0.94 4.61 3.20
C GLU A 15 -1.27 6.06 2.89
N GLN A 16 -0.84 7.00 3.74
CA GLN A 16 -1.04 8.42 3.49
C GLN A 16 -0.27 8.87 2.24
N GLN A 17 0.97 8.43 2.09
CA GLN A 17 1.76 8.76 0.90
C GLN A 17 1.12 8.21 -0.38
N ALA A 18 0.59 6.99 -0.32
CA ALA A 18 -0.10 6.38 -1.46
C ALA A 18 -1.36 7.16 -1.81
N ALA A 19 -2.16 7.55 -0.82
CA ALA A 19 -3.37 8.35 -1.06
C ALA A 19 -3.03 9.67 -1.73
N ASP A 20 -2.01 10.37 -1.25
CA ASP A 20 -1.56 11.64 -1.83
C ASP A 20 -1.04 11.44 -3.26
N PHE A 21 -0.29 10.38 -3.49
CA PHE A 21 0.25 10.04 -4.79
C PHE A 21 -0.86 9.77 -5.81
N TYR A 22 -1.87 8.99 -5.43
CA TYR A 22 -2.98 8.68 -6.34
C TYR A 22 -3.86 9.89 -6.61
N ALA A 23 -4.09 10.74 -5.62
CA ALA A 23 -4.83 11.99 -5.83
C ALA A 23 -4.10 12.91 -6.81
N ASP A 24 -2.78 13.02 -6.68
CA ASP A 24 -1.96 13.80 -7.60
C ASP A 24 -1.98 13.20 -9.01
N LEU A 25 -1.81 11.88 -9.10
CA LEU A 25 -1.83 11.17 -10.38
C LEU A 25 -3.18 11.33 -11.09
N ALA A 26 -4.27 11.40 -10.33
CA ALA A 26 -5.61 11.65 -10.89
C ALA A 26 -5.70 12.96 -11.64
N THR A 27 -4.98 14.00 -11.19
CA THR A 27 -4.96 15.31 -11.88
C THR A 27 -4.28 15.23 -13.24
N ARG A 28 -3.46 14.20 -13.45
CA ARG A 28 -2.68 14.00 -14.68
C ARG A 28 -3.32 13.00 -15.64
N ALA A 29 -4.33 12.27 -15.20
CA ALA A 29 -5.00 11.27 -16.03
C ALA A 29 -5.81 11.96 -17.13
N GLU A 30 -5.66 11.49 -18.36
CA GLU A 30 -6.37 12.06 -19.51
C GLU A 30 -7.82 11.60 -19.61
N LYS A 31 -8.07 10.33 -19.23
CA LYS A 31 -9.41 9.75 -19.29
C LYS A 31 -10.16 9.96 -17.97
N ALA A 32 -11.43 10.42 -18.07
CA ALA A 32 -12.27 10.66 -16.91
C ALA A 32 -12.46 9.40 -16.05
N GLY A 33 -12.62 8.24 -16.70
CA GLY A 33 -12.76 6.97 -15.99
C GLY A 33 -11.51 6.62 -15.17
N MET A 34 -10.32 6.84 -15.71
CA MET A 34 -9.07 6.61 -15.01
C MET A 34 -8.90 7.57 -13.83
N LYS A 35 -9.27 8.83 -14.04
CA LYS A 35 -9.24 9.84 -12.97
C LYS A 35 -10.09 9.38 -11.79
N GLN A 36 -11.30 8.90 -12.05
CA GLN A 36 -12.21 8.43 -11.01
C GLN A 36 -11.65 7.22 -10.27
N VAL A 37 -11.07 6.27 -10.99
CA VAL A 37 -10.45 5.08 -10.37
C VAL A 37 -9.33 5.50 -9.42
N LEU A 38 -8.47 6.43 -9.83
CA LEU A 38 -7.36 6.90 -9.00
C LEU A 38 -7.87 7.63 -7.75
N LEU A 39 -8.93 8.43 -7.88
CA LEU A 39 -9.55 9.08 -6.72
C LEU A 39 -10.17 8.05 -5.77
N ASP A 40 -10.80 7.02 -6.30
CA ASP A 40 -11.36 5.93 -5.50
C ASP A 40 -10.25 5.18 -4.75
N PHE A 41 -9.12 4.91 -5.41
CA PHE A 41 -7.96 4.28 -4.78
C PHE A 41 -7.40 5.15 -3.66
N ALA A 42 -7.32 6.47 -3.88
CA ALA A 42 -6.87 7.39 -2.84
C ALA A 42 -7.76 7.28 -1.60
N GLU A 43 -9.07 7.21 -1.77
CA GLU A 43 -10.01 7.04 -0.67
C GLU A 43 -9.86 5.68 0.01
N GLU A 44 -9.62 4.62 -0.76
CA GLU A 44 -9.36 3.28 -0.21
C GLU A 44 -8.11 3.26 0.65
N GLU A 45 -7.02 3.90 0.21
CA GLU A 45 -5.80 4.00 1.00
C GLU A 45 -6.02 4.77 2.31
N LYS A 46 -6.86 5.80 2.30
CA LYS A 46 -7.24 6.52 3.52
C LYS A 46 -8.03 5.63 4.49
N ARG A 47 -8.88 4.76 3.97
CA ARG A 47 -9.61 3.78 4.81
C ARG A 47 -8.66 2.77 5.41
N HIS A 48 -7.64 2.31 4.64
CA HIS A 48 -6.59 1.44 5.16
C HIS A 48 -5.82 2.12 6.29
N LYS A 49 -5.48 3.39 6.11
CA LYS A 49 -4.81 4.18 7.14
C LYS A 49 -5.64 4.22 8.42
N ALA A 50 -6.93 4.53 8.31
CA ALA A 50 -7.83 4.61 9.47
C ALA A 50 -7.92 3.26 10.19
N LEU A 51 -8.00 2.17 9.44
CA LEU A 51 -8.04 0.82 10.00
C LEU A 51 -6.75 0.50 10.76
N LEU A 52 -5.60 0.86 10.20
CA LEU A 52 -4.30 0.66 10.86
C LEU A 52 -4.17 1.51 12.13
N GLU A 53 -4.70 2.73 12.12
CA GLU A 53 -4.75 3.58 13.32
C GLU A 53 -5.60 2.96 14.41
N GLU A 54 -6.73 2.35 14.06
CA GLU A 54 -7.57 1.60 15.00
C GLU A 54 -6.82 0.42 15.60
N VAL A 55 -6.09 -0.33 14.77
CA VAL A 55 -5.26 -1.45 15.23
C VAL A 55 -4.19 -0.96 16.22
N LYS A 56 -3.56 0.17 15.91
CA LYS A 56 -2.50 0.71 16.73
C LYS A 56 -3.01 1.15 18.12
N THR A 57 -4.15 1.82 18.17
CA THR A 57 -4.71 2.38 19.40
C THR A 57 -5.60 1.41 20.16
N GLY A 58 -6.06 0.34 19.51
CA GLY A 58 -6.92 -0.67 20.10
C GLY A 58 -6.15 -1.68 20.96
N GLU A 59 -6.88 -2.49 21.71
CA GLU A 59 -6.30 -3.61 22.44
C GLU A 59 -5.96 -4.73 21.46
N ARG A 60 -4.74 -5.24 21.59
CA ARG A 60 -4.27 -6.38 20.81
C ARG A 60 -4.01 -7.54 21.75
N GLU A 61 -4.52 -8.72 21.39
CA GLU A 61 -4.29 -9.95 22.16
C GLU A 61 -2.93 -10.56 21.80
N LEU A 62 -1.85 -9.80 22.04
CA LEU A 62 -0.49 -10.24 21.76
C LEU A 62 0.32 -10.25 23.04
N SER A 63 1.11 -11.31 23.25
CA SER A 63 2.09 -11.35 24.32
C SER A 63 3.23 -10.36 24.00
N PRO A 64 4.07 -9.98 25.01
CA PRO A 64 5.22 -9.13 24.71
C PRO A 64 6.14 -9.67 23.63
N GLU A 65 6.32 -10.98 23.55
CA GLU A 65 7.13 -11.62 22.50
C GLU A 65 6.47 -11.48 21.11
N GLN A 66 5.14 -11.54 21.05
CA GLN A 66 4.37 -11.40 19.81
C GLN A 66 4.32 -9.96 19.31
N GLU A 67 4.62 -8.97 20.16
CA GLU A 67 4.67 -7.56 19.77
C GLU A 67 5.95 -7.21 18.99
N VAL A 68 6.88 -8.15 18.85
CA VAL A 68 8.10 -7.98 18.04
C VAL A 68 8.05 -8.98 16.90
N LEU A 69 8.10 -8.49 15.67
CA LEU A 69 8.02 -9.32 14.47
C LEU A 69 9.41 -9.48 13.83
N ASP A 70 9.64 -10.61 13.20
CA ASP A 70 10.85 -10.86 12.44
C ASP A 70 10.72 -10.23 11.05
N LEU A 71 10.52 -8.92 11.04
CA LEU A 71 10.42 -8.11 9.84
C LEU A 71 11.33 -6.90 10.00
N LYS A 72 11.91 -6.47 8.88
CA LYS A 72 12.71 -5.24 8.82
C LYS A 72 12.00 -4.27 7.87
N ILE A 73 11.66 -3.10 8.36
CA ILE A 73 11.03 -2.05 7.56
C ILE A 73 11.86 -1.77 6.31
N SER A 74 13.18 -1.80 6.42
CA SER A 74 14.07 -1.54 5.29
C SER A 74 13.89 -2.50 4.11
N ASP A 75 13.33 -3.69 4.34
CA ASP A 75 13.08 -4.66 3.27
C ASP A 75 11.89 -4.26 2.38
N TYR A 76 11.07 -3.31 2.83
CA TYR A 76 9.85 -2.87 2.13
C TYR A 76 9.98 -1.47 1.54
N LEU A 77 11.12 -0.85 1.66
CA LEU A 77 11.33 0.48 1.10
C LEU A 77 11.33 0.43 -0.42
N VAL A 78 10.65 1.38 -1.03
CA VAL A 78 10.62 1.53 -2.47
C VAL A 78 11.43 2.77 -2.82
N GLU A 79 12.45 2.59 -3.65
CA GLU A 79 13.18 3.72 -4.21
C GLU A 79 12.29 4.39 -5.24
N VAL A 80 11.96 5.64 -4.96
CA VAL A 80 11.16 6.46 -5.85
C VAL A 80 12.06 7.56 -6.38
N ASP A 81 12.27 7.56 -7.68
CA ASP A 81 12.79 8.72 -8.37
C ASP A 81 11.65 9.74 -8.39
N ALA A 82 11.43 10.36 -7.24
CA ALA A 82 10.31 11.25 -7.03
C ALA A 82 10.65 12.67 -7.45
N GLY A 83 10.73 12.88 -8.77
CA GLY A 83 10.63 14.24 -9.28
C GLY A 83 9.18 14.47 -9.71
N ASP A 84 8.72 15.70 -9.57
CA ASP A 84 7.43 16.12 -10.14
C ASP A 84 7.40 15.93 -11.67
N ASP A 85 8.55 15.58 -12.25
CA ASP A 85 8.77 15.48 -13.68
C ASP A 85 8.65 14.06 -14.23
N ILE A 86 8.32 13.06 -13.42
CA ILE A 86 8.17 11.71 -13.94
C ILE A 86 6.95 11.62 -14.86
N SER A 87 7.07 10.83 -15.91
CA SER A 87 5.98 10.61 -16.86
C SER A 87 4.84 9.86 -16.16
N TYR A 88 3.64 9.93 -16.74
CA TYR A 88 2.50 9.15 -16.25
C TYR A 88 2.85 7.65 -16.26
N GLN A 89 3.51 7.17 -17.30
CA GLN A 89 3.92 5.78 -17.43
C GLN A 89 4.89 5.37 -16.31
N ASP A 90 5.89 6.22 -16.01
CA ASP A 90 6.81 5.97 -14.90
C ASP A 90 6.09 6.03 -13.54
N ALA A 91 5.10 6.90 -13.41
CA ALA A 91 4.28 6.97 -12.20
C ALA A 91 3.49 5.67 -11.98
N LEU A 92 3.02 5.03 -13.05
CA LEU A 92 2.37 3.72 -12.95
C LEU A 92 3.34 2.65 -12.42
N ILE A 93 4.61 2.71 -12.85
CA ILE A 93 5.65 1.79 -12.35
C ILE A 93 5.88 2.00 -10.86
N VAL A 94 5.95 3.26 -10.41
CA VAL A 94 6.07 3.59 -8.99
C VAL A 94 4.88 3.03 -8.21
N ALA A 95 3.67 3.21 -8.72
CA ALA A 95 2.46 2.67 -8.09
C ALA A 95 2.53 1.16 -7.94
N MET A 96 2.93 0.44 -8.99
CA MET A 96 3.08 -1.01 -8.95
C MET A 96 4.08 -1.45 -7.87
N LYS A 97 5.22 -0.78 -7.77
CA LYS A 97 6.25 -1.09 -6.78
C LYS A 97 5.77 -0.85 -5.36
N ARG A 98 5.07 0.26 -5.13
CA ARG A 98 4.50 0.59 -3.81
C ARG A 98 3.44 -0.43 -3.40
N GLU A 99 2.54 -0.79 -4.32
CA GLU A 99 1.50 -1.78 -4.05
C GLU A 99 2.09 -3.16 -3.77
N ARG A 100 3.12 -3.55 -4.51
CA ARG A 100 3.80 -4.82 -4.27
C ARG A 100 4.46 -4.85 -2.89
N ALA A 101 5.14 -3.77 -2.52
CA ALA A 101 5.79 -3.68 -1.21
C ALA A 101 4.76 -3.73 -0.08
N ALA A 102 3.63 -3.06 -0.22
CA ALA A 102 2.55 -3.09 0.75
C ALA A 102 1.94 -4.49 0.85
N PHE A 103 1.69 -5.14 -0.28
CA PHE A 103 1.19 -6.51 -0.32
C PHE A 103 2.13 -7.46 0.44
N GLU A 104 3.43 -7.37 0.18
CA GLU A 104 4.43 -8.21 0.84
C GLU A 104 4.47 -7.93 2.35
N LEU A 105 4.43 -6.65 2.75
CA LEU A 105 4.44 -6.27 4.16
C LEU A 105 3.24 -6.86 4.90
N TYR A 106 2.04 -6.65 4.40
CA TYR A 106 0.82 -7.13 5.07
C TYR A 106 0.74 -8.66 5.05
N SER A 107 1.19 -9.31 3.98
CA SER A 107 1.25 -10.77 3.91
C SER A 107 2.20 -11.33 4.97
N ASP A 108 3.37 -10.73 5.13
CA ASP A 108 4.36 -11.17 6.11
C ASP A 108 3.88 -10.91 7.54
N MET A 109 3.21 -9.78 7.78
CA MET A 109 2.60 -9.50 9.08
C MET A 109 1.52 -10.54 9.42
N ALA A 110 0.68 -10.88 8.44
CA ALA A 110 -0.37 -11.88 8.63
C ALA A 110 0.20 -13.25 9.00
N GLU A 111 1.34 -13.62 8.45
CA GLU A 111 1.99 -14.89 8.76
C GLU A 111 2.53 -14.96 10.19
N GLN A 112 2.95 -13.84 10.74
CA GLN A 112 3.61 -13.80 12.04
C GLN A 112 2.69 -13.52 13.23
N VAL A 113 1.47 -13.01 12.99
CA VAL A 113 0.51 -12.82 14.07
C VAL A 113 -0.34 -14.07 14.23
N PRO A 114 -0.83 -14.37 15.47
CA PRO A 114 -1.65 -15.56 15.69
C PRO A 114 -3.02 -15.43 14.99
N GLU A 115 -3.68 -16.56 14.79
CA GLU A 115 -5.05 -16.59 14.28
C GLU A 115 -5.95 -15.72 15.14
N SER A 116 -6.44 -14.62 14.56
CA SER A 116 -7.21 -13.62 15.28
C SER A 116 -7.80 -12.62 14.31
N HIS A 117 -8.60 -11.70 14.82
CA HIS A 117 -9.09 -10.57 14.03
C HIS A 117 -7.93 -9.77 13.41
N LEU A 118 -6.82 -9.64 14.13
CA LEU A 118 -5.64 -8.93 13.64
C LEU A 118 -5.08 -9.58 12.38
N LYS A 119 -4.98 -10.91 12.35
CA LYS A 119 -4.54 -11.63 11.15
C LYS A 119 -5.49 -11.37 9.99
N ASP A 120 -6.79 -11.41 10.23
CA ASP A 120 -7.80 -11.17 9.19
C ASP A 120 -7.67 -9.75 8.61
N VAL A 121 -7.35 -8.76 9.44
CA VAL A 121 -7.10 -7.39 8.98
C VAL A 121 -5.95 -7.37 8.00
N PHE A 122 -4.82 -7.97 8.33
CA PHE A 122 -3.65 -7.95 7.46
C PHE A 122 -3.86 -8.76 6.17
N VAL A 123 -4.54 -9.89 6.24
CA VAL A 123 -4.92 -10.66 5.04
C VAL A 123 -5.79 -9.82 4.12
N GLY A 124 -6.78 -9.11 4.69
CA GLY A 124 -7.67 -8.24 3.92
C GLY A 124 -6.93 -7.10 3.24
N LEU A 125 -6.04 -6.43 3.98
CA LEU A 125 -5.22 -5.35 3.43
C LEU A 125 -4.33 -5.86 2.29
N ALA A 126 -3.69 -7.01 2.47
CA ALA A 126 -2.84 -7.60 1.43
C ALA A 126 -3.63 -7.88 0.15
N LYS A 127 -4.84 -8.40 0.27
CA LYS A 127 -5.70 -8.67 -0.89
C LYS A 127 -6.08 -7.39 -1.64
N GLU A 128 -6.37 -6.32 -0.92
CA GLU A 128 -6.74 -5.04 -1.54
C GLU A 128 -5.56 -4.40 -2.25
N GLU A 129 -4.37 -4.44 -1.65
CA GLU A 129 -3.16 -3.93 -2.29
C GLU A 129 -2.82 -4.74 -3.55
N ALA A 130 -3.03 -6.06 -3.53
CA ALA A 130 -2.85 -6.91 -4.71
C ALA A 130 -3.79 -6.53 -5.85
N LYS A 131 -5.04 -6.16 -5.55
CA LYS A 131 -6.00 -5.69 -6.56
C LYS A 131 -5.53 -4.39 -7.21
N HIS A 132 -5.06 -3.44 -6.41
CA HIS A 132 -4.52 -2.18 -6.92
C HIS A 132 -3.31 -2.45 -7.82
N LYS A 133 -2.41 -3.32 -7.40
CA LYS A 133 -1.23 -3.70 -8.17
C LYS A 133 -1.62 -4.24 -9.54
N LEU A 134 -2.55 -5.18 -9.59
CA LEU A 134 -3.03 -5.77 -10.86
C LEU A 134 -3.65 -4.72 -11.77
N PHE A 135 -4.39 -3.78 -11.21
CA PHE A 135 -4.98 -2.69 -11.98
C PHE A 135 -3.89 -1.83 -12.64
N PHE A 136 -2.86 -1.45 -11.87
CA PHE A 136 -1.77 -0.64 -12.42
C PHE A 136 -0.95 -1.40 -13.46
N GLU A 137 -0.74 -2.69 -13.28
CA GLU A 137 -0.06 -3.52 -14.27
C GLU A 137 -0.84 -3.54 -15.59
N SER A 138 -2.16 -3.70 -15.53
CA SER A 138 -3.02 -3.69 -16.72
C SER A 138 -3.00 -2.33 -17.41
N GLU A 139 -3.07 -1.24 -16.65
CA GLU A 139 -3.02 0.11 -17.21
C GLU A 139 -1.67 0.39 -17.87
N TYR A 140 -0.59 -0.05 -17.23
CA TYR A 140 0.74 0.09 -17.80
C TYR A 140 0.88 -0.69 -19.11
N ASP A 141 0.41 -1.92 -19.16
CA ASP A 141 0.48 -2.76 -20.34
C ASP A 141 -0.31 -2.15 -21.50
N GLU A 142 -1.48 -1.61 -21.25
CA GLU A 142 -2.28 -0.91 -22.26
C GLU A 142 -1.53 0.31 -22.80
N ARG A 143 -0.88 1.08 -21.94
CA ARG A 143 -0.11 2.25 -22.32
C ARG A 143 1.07 1.88 -23.22
N VAL A 144 1.82 0.83 -22.86
CA VAL A 144 2.96 0.36 -23.64
C VAL A 144 2.49 -0.13 -25.01
N LEU A 145 1.38 -0.86 -25.08
CA LEU A 145 0.84 -1.35 -26.35
C LEU A 145 0.36 -0.20 -27.25
N MET A 146 -0.21 0.85 -26.68
CA MET A 146 -0.67 2.02 -27.42
C MET A 146 0.49 2.84 -27.99
N ASP A 147 1.62 2.89 -27.30
CA ASP A 147 2.79 3.66 -27.68
C ASP A 147 3.67 2.93 -28.74
N ASN A 148 3.38 1.66 -28.99
CA ASN A 148 4.05 0.85 -30.00
C ASN A 148 3.15 0.68 -31.22
#